data_28e05d82523a3589d4c5db69f367ec8e
#
_entry.id   28e05d82523a3589d4c5db69f367ec8e
#
_cell.length_a   1.000
_cell.length_b   1.000
_cell.length_c   1.000
_cell.angle_alpha   90.00
_cell.angle_beta   90.00
_cell.angle_gamma   90.00
#
_symmetry.space_group_name_H-M   'P 1'
#
loop_
_entity.id
_entity.type
_entity.pdbx_description
1 polymer ?
#
loop_
_entity_poly.entity_id
_entity_poly.type
_entity_poly.pdbx_seq_one_letter_code
_entity_poly.pdbx_strand_id
1 'polypeptide(L)' 'MDTAALAAGLAVGLGVIGPGLGIGILTAKSSEAIGRNPDAAGAVRTNMILGAALAEGLGILSFVLGILLWTKIR' A
#
# COMPACT_ATOMS: atom_id res chain seq x y z
N MET A 1 12.82 -2.55 25.86
CA MET A 1 12.29 -1.99 24.60
C MET A 1 11.28 -0.91 24.93
N ASP A 2 11.38 0.19 24.24
CA ASP A 2 10.44 1.30 24.37
C ASP A 2 9.10 0.91 23.72
N THR A 3 8.00 1.06 24.46
CA THR A 3 6.66 0.74 23.93
C THR A 3 6.29 1.65 22.75
N ALA A 4 6.78 2.90 22.74
CA ALA A 4 6.54 3.80 21.62
C ALA A 4 7.25 3.31 20.34
N ALA A 5 8.47 2.80 20.50
CA ALA A 5 9.20 2.23 19.37
C ALA A 5 8.49 0.98 18.85
N LEU A 6 8.00 0.12 19.73
CA LEU A 6 7.24 -1.06 19.35
C LEU A 6 5.94 -0.67 18.64
N ALA A 7 5.20 0.29 19.19
CA ALA A 7 3.96 0.77 18.60
C ALA A 7 4.21 1.35 17.20
N ALA A 8 5.26 2.14 17.03
CA ALA A 8 5.62 2.71 15.73
C ALA A 8 5.96 1.62 14.72
N GLY A 9 6.75 0.63 15.15
CA GLY A 9 7.10 -0.50 14.29
C GLY A 9 5.90 -1.30 13.86
N LEU A 10 4.96 -1.57 14.77
CA LEU A 10 3.73 -2.30 14.47
C LEU A 10 2.82 -1.49 13.53
N ALA A 11 2.70 -0.18 13.78
CA ALA A 11 1.87 0.67 12.94
C ALA A 11 2.35 0.65 11.48
N VAL A 12 3.64 0.82 11.27
CA VAL A 12 4.21 0.80 9.91
C VAL A 12 4.21 -0.62 9.35
N GLY A 13 4.70 -1.58 10.12
CA GLY A 13 4.84 -2.97 9.64
C GLY A 13 3.51 -3.59 9.23
N LEU A 14 2.49 -3.49 10.09
CA LEU A 14 1.16 -4.01 9.79
C LEU A 14 0.45 -3.15 8.76
N GLY A 15 0.66 -1.84 8.81
CA GLY A 15 -0.01 -0.89 7.92
C GLY A 15 0.40 -1.01 6.45
N VAL A 16 1.59 -1.56 6.15
CA VAL A 16 2.04 -1.73 4.77
C VAL A 16 1.69 -3.11 4.20
N ILE A 17 1.28 -4.06 5.04
CA ILE A 17 0.89 -5.40 4.57
C ILE A 17 -0.31 -5.31 3.63
N GLY A 18 -1.36 -4.58 4.04
CA GLY A 18 -2.57 -4.42 3.24
C GLY A 18 -2.29 -3.82 1.87
N PRO A 19 -1.72 -2.62 1.81
CA PRO A 19 -1.35 -2.01 0.54
C PRO A 19 -0.40 -2.86 -0.30
N GLY A 20 0.60 -3.49 0.33
CA GLY A 20 1.54 -4.35 -0.39
C GLY A 20 0.86 -5.54 -1.05
N LEU A 21 0.03 -6.26 -0.31
CA LEU A 21 -0.74 -7.37 -0.86
C LEU A 21 -1.77 -6.89 -1.87
N GLY A 22 -2.46 -5.81 -1.58
CA GLY A 22 -3.46 -5.24 -2.48
C GLY A 22 -2.87 -4.84 -3.82
N ILE A 23 -1.75 -4.14 -3.82
CA ILE A 23 -1.07 -3.73 -5.04
C ILE A 23 -0.53 -4.95 -5.80
N GLY A 24 0.01 -5.94 -5.07
CA GLY A 24 0.49 -7.16 -5.69
C GLY A 24 -0.63 -7.91 -6.41
N ILE A 25 -1.78 -8.08 -5.77
CA ILE A 25 -2.95 -8.73 -6.38
C ILE A 25 -3.46 -7.91 -7.55
N LEU A 26 -3.57 -6.59 -7.37
CA LEU A 26 -4.03 -5.68 -8.43
C LEU A 26 -3.14 -5.78 -9.66
N THR A 27 -1.83 -5.77 -9.47
CA THR A 27 -0.87 -5.86 -10.57
C THR A 27 -0.97 -7.20 -11.28
N ALA A 28 -1.07 -8.30 -10.53
CA ALA A 28 -1.22 -9.63 -11.10
C ALA A 28 -2.49 -9.74 -11.96
N LYS A 29 -3.61 -9.26 -11.42
CA LYS A 29 -4.89 -9.30 -12.13
C LYS A 29 -4.91 -8.37 -13.34
N SER A 30 -4.29 -7.21 -13.23
CA SER A 30 -4.19 -6.26 -14.34
C SER A 30 -3.34 -6.83 -15.47
N SER A 31 -2.22 -7.44 -15.14
CA SER A 31 -1.35 -8.08 -16.14
C SER A 31 -2.06 -9.22 -16.86
N GLU A 32 -2.82 -10.03 -16.11
CA GLU A 32 -3.61 -11.11 -16.66
C GLU A 32 -4.69 -10.58 -17.61
N ALA A 33 -5.38 -9.52 -17.19
CA ALA A 33 -6.44 -8.91 -18.01
C ALA A 33 -5.88 -8.34 -19.32
N ILE A 34 -4.72 -7.69 -19.28
CA ILE A 34 -4.07 -7.16 -20.48
C ILE A 34 -3.63 -8.30 -21.38
N GLY A 35 -3.12 -9.39 -20.80
CA GLY A 35 -2.73 -10.56 -21.59
C GLY A 35 -3.90 -11.19 -22.32
N ARG A 36 -5.08 -11.20 -21.71
CA ARG A 36 -6.30 -11.75 -22.34
C ARG A 36 -6.90 -10.82 -23.37
N ASN A 37 -6.79 -9.52 -23.15
CA ASN A 37 -7.38 -8.52 -24.05
C ASN A 37 -6.44 -7.31 -24.16
N PRO A 38 -5.44 -7.38 -25.05
CA PRO A 38 -4.49 -6.27 -25.22
C PRO A 38 -5.13 -4.94 -25.58
N ASP A 39 -6.31 -4.96 -26.21
CA ASP A 39 -7.02 -3.73 -26.58
C ASP A 39 -7.51 -2.97 -25.33
N ALA A 40 -7.66 -3.65 -24.21
CA ALA A 40 -8.09 -3.04 -22.96
C ALA A 40 -6.91 -2.50 -22.12
N ALA A 41 -5.69 -2.60 -22.60
CA ALA A 41 -4.48 -2.26 -21.84
C ALA A 41 -4.53 -0.85 -21.25
N GLY A 42 -5.01 0.12 -22.02
CA GLY A 42 -5.10 1.52 -21.57
C GLY A 42 -6.05 1.69 -20.39
N ALA A 43 -7.26 1.11 -20.51
CA ALA A 43 -8.26 1.19 -19.43
C ALA A 43 -7.82 0.45 -18.18
N VAL A 44 -7.24 -0.73 -18.36
CA VAL A 44 -6.75 -1.55 -17.24
C VAL A 44 -5.61 -0.83 -16.52
N ARG A 45 -4.69 -0.25 -17.29
CA ARG A 45 -3.56 0.48 -16.70
C ARG A 45 -4.02 1.68 -15.89
N THR A 46 -4.98 2.44 -16.39
CA THR A 46 -5.54 3.59 -15.68
C THR A 46 -6.16 3.15 -14.35
N ASN A 47 -6.96 2.10 -14.38
CA ASN A 47 -7.57 1.55 -13.17
C ASN A 47 -6.51 1.05 -12.16
N MET A 48 -5.49 0.38 -12.67
CA MET A 48 -4.39 -0.14 -11.85
C MET A 48 -3.65 0.98 -11.14
N ILE A 49 -3.32 2.05 -11.88
CA ILE A 49 -2.60 3.20 -11.30
C ILE A 49 -3.45 3.86 -10.22
N LEU A 50 -4.73 4.04 -10.48
CA LEU A 50 -5.65 4.65 -9.51
C LEU A 50 -5.74 3.80 -8.24
N GLY A 51 -5.94 2.50 -8.39
CA GLY A 51 -6.01 1.58 -7.26
C GLY A 51 -4.70 1.52 -6.47
N ALA A 52 -3.57 1.48 -7.17
CA ALA A 52 -2.26 1.47 -6.54
C ALA A 52 -2.01 2.77 -5.76
N ALA A 53 -2.40 3.92 -6.32
CA ALA A 53 -2.23 5.20 -5.65
C ALA A 53 -3.06 5.28 -4.36
N LEU A 54 -4.30 4.80 -4.39
CA LEU A 54 -5.16 4.79 -3.20
C LEU A 54 -4.61 3.84 -2.13
N ALA A 55 -4.15 2.66 -2.53
CA ALA A 55 -3.58 1.70 -1.59
C ALA A 55 -2.28 2.22 -0.98
N GLU A 56 -1.41 2.82 -1.79
CA GLU A 56 -0.16 3.39 -1.33
C GLU A 56 -0.39 4.57 -0.38
N GLY A 57 -1.45 5.35 -0.62
CA GLY A 57 -1.85 6.43 0.26
C GLY A 57 -2.12 5.94 1.68
N LEU A 58 -2.76 4.79 1.83
CA LEU A 58 -2.99 4.17 3.14
C LEU A 58 -1.68 3.76 3.80
N GLY A 59 -0.75 3.22 3.03
CA GLY A 59 0.59 2.88 3.53
C GLY A 59 1.35 4.11 4.01
N ILE A 60 1.25 5.20 3.29
CA ILE A 60 1.88 6.47 3.66
C ILE A 60 1.27 7.01 4.96
N LEU A 61 -0.05 6.95 5.11
CA LEU A 61 -0.71 7.36 6.35
C LEU A 61 -0.24 6.52 7.54
N SER A 62 -0.06 5.24 7.34
CA SER A 62 0.47 4.34 8.36
C SER A 62 1.89 4.74 8.76
N PHE A 63 2.72 5.09 7.80
CA PHE A 63 4.08 5.56 8.03
C PHE A 63 4.09 6.86 8.82
N VAL A 64 3.21 7.81 8.46
CA VAL A 64 3.06 9.07 9.19
C VAL A 64 2.65 8.80 10.64
N LEU A 65 1.70 7.91 10.87
CA LEU A 65 1.31 7.52 12.22
C LEU A 65 2.50 6.94 12.99
N GLY A 66 3.28 6.10 12.34
CA GLY A 66 4.49 5.54 12.94
C GLY A 66 5.48 6.62 13.38
N ILE A 67 5.70 7.63 12.55
CA ILE A 67 6.57 8.76 12.89
C ILE A 67 6.00 9.54 14.08
N LEU A 68 4.70 9.81 14.08
CA LEU A 68 4.07 10.54 15.18
C LEU A 68 4.21 9.77 16.50
N LEU A 69 3.99 8.47 16.49
CA LEU A 69 4.17 7.63 17.67
C LEU A 69 5.62 7.64 18.13
N TRP A 70 6.55 7.54 17.20
CA TRP A 70 7.98 7.56 17.49
C TRP A 70 8.41 8.86 18.14
N THR A 71 7.96 10.01 17.61
CA THR A 71 8.44 11.32 18.06
C THR A 71 7.68 11.84 19.25
N LYS A 72 6.39 11.58 19.35
CA LYS A 72 5.53 12.23 20.34
C LYS A 72 5.56 11.55 21.70
N ILE A 73 5.78 10.24 21.72
CA ILE A 73 5.72 9.47 22.95
C ILE A 73 7.09 9.31 23.61
N ARG A 74 8.12 9.61 22.89
CA ARG A 74 9.50 9.50 23.41
C ARG A 74 9.83 10.53 24.48
#